data_6d0a214314c0051df488a64ca7ce9e4d
#
_entry.id   6d0a214314c0051df488a64ca7ce9e4d
#
_cell.length_a   1.000
_cell.length_b   1.000
_cell.length_c   1.000
_cell.angle_alpha   90.00
_cell.angle_beta   90.00
_cell.angle_gamma   90.00
#
_symmetry.space_group_name_H-M   'P 1'
#
loop_
_entity.id
_entity.type
_entity.pdbx_description
1 polymer ?
#
loop_
_entity_poly.entity_id
_entity_poly.type
_entity_poly.pdbx_seq_one_letter_code
_entity_poly.pdbx_strand_id
1 'polypeptide(L)'
;IAGGCFKGLFTGEKIKDIDLFFENEADAKEADLYFQKNEEFEKSWSNDRVSAYKCKKTGIIAEVIFGFTGYFENVVSSFDFTITKAVYRKNETGEYEFLAHERFFEHLMNKKLVIDDQILFPLSTFNRSFRYKGYGYGLCGESKEKIVQSLQGAALTGQNDFYFGHD
;
A
#
# COMPACT_ATOMS: atom_id res chain seq x y z
N ILE A 1 2.64 8.47 -4.80
CA ILE A 1 1.55 7.95 -3.94
C ILE A 1 1.11 6.63 -4.54
N ALA A 2 0.98 5.59 -3.73
CA ALA A 2 0.48 4.31 -4.21
C ALA A 2 -0.37 3.61 -3.12
N GLY A 3 -1.10 2.55 -3.50
CA GLY A 3 -1.74 1.66 -2.55
C GLY A 3 -3.18 1.95 -2.20
N GLY A 4 -3.55 1.61 -0.97
CA GLY A 4 -4.94 1.50 -0.51
C GLY A 4 -5.73 2.80 -0.41
N CYS A 5 -5.09 3.97 -0.40
CA CYS A 5 -5.76 5.28 -0.31
C CYS A 5 -6.72 5.52 -1.49
N PHE A 6 -6.39 5.00 -2.68
CA PHE A 6 -7.24 5.14 -3.87
C PHE A 6 -8.58 4.43 -3.75
N LYS A 7 -8.65 3.32 -2.98
CA LYS A 7 -9.92 2.71 -2.64
C LYS A 7 -10.84 3.75 -1.97
N GLY A 8 -10.36 4.41 -0.94
CA GLY A 8 -11.13 5.44 -0.24
C GLY A 8 -11.51 6.61 -1.16
N LEU A 9 -10.57 7.07 -1.99
CA LEU A 9 -10.80 8.16 -2.93
C LEU A 9 -11.96 7.88 -3.89
N PHE A 10 -12.01 6.69 -4.49
CA PHE A 10 -13.02 6.33 -5.49
C PHE A 10 -14.33 5.79 -4.91
N THR A 11 -14.34 5.36 -3.64
CA THR A 11 -15.58 4.89 -2.98
C THR A 11 -16.21 5.93 -2.05
N GLY A 12 -15.58 7.08 -1.86
CA GLY A 12 -16.02 8.10 -0.90
C GLY A 12 -15.78 7.73 0.57
N GLU A 13 -14.99 6.68 0.83
CA GLU A 13 -14.61 6.30 2.17
C GLU A 13 -13.50 7.22 2.69
N LYS A 14 -13.43 7.38 4.02
CA LYS A 14 -12.40 8.22 4.64
C LYS A 14 -11.01 7.67 4.36
N ILE A 15 -10.15 8.49 3.77
CA ILE A 15 -8.72 8.22 3.65
C ILE A 15 -8.08 8.49 5.02
N LYS A 16 -7.36 7.50 5.55
CA LYS A 16 -6.66 7.60 6.84
C LYS A 16 -5.17 7.88 6.64
N ASP A 17 -4.57 7.20 5.68
CA ASP A 17 -3.16 7.20 5.35
C ASP A 17 -2.91 7.32 3.85
N ILE A 18 -1.74 7.82 3.50
CA ILE A 18 -1.24 7.95 2.13
C ILE A 18 0.20 7.48 2.13
N ASP A 19 0.49 6.41 1.39
CA ASP A 19 1.83 5.83 1.27
C ASP A 19 2.61 6.56 0.17
N LEU A 20 3.77 7.09 0.53
CA LEU A 20 4.70 7.78 -0.35
C LEU A 20 5.90 6.86 -0.65
N PHE A 21 5.97 6.39 -1.88
CA PHE A 21 7.08 5.58 -2.40
C PHE A 21 8.01 6.44 -3.24
N PHE A 22 9.27 6.07 -3.27
CA PHE A 22 10.35 6.80 -3.95
C PHE A 22 11.18 5.85 -4.81
N GLU A 23 11.77 6.36 -5.87
CA GLU A 23 12.63 5.57 -6.74
C GLU A 23 13.95 5.18 -6.07
N ASN A 24 14.41 6.00 -5.14
CA ASN A 24 15.65 5.77 -4.39
C ASN A 24 15.56 6.28 -2.95
N GLU A 25 16.51 5.84 -2.13
CA GLU A 25 16.58 6.24 -0.71
C GLU A 25 16.88 7.73 -0.50
N ALA A 26 17.60 8.38 -1.42
CA ALA A 26 17.96 9.79 -1.24
C ALA A 26 16.70 10.67 -1.29
N ASP A 27 15.81 10.42 -2.25
CA ASP A 27 14.55 11.14 -2.38
C ASP A 27 13.62 10.86 -1.18
N ALA A 28 13.60 9.61 -0.68
CA ALA A 28 12.85 9.27 0.53
C ALA A 28 13.35 10.04 1.76
N LYS A 29 14.68 10.16 1.92
CA LYS A 29 15.29 10.92 3.01
C LYS A 29 15.02 12.44 2.88
N GLU A 30 15.05 12.97 1.67
CA GLU A 30 14.69 14.36 1.42
C GLU A 30 13.23 14.64 1.79
N ALA A 31 12.31 13.76 1.40
CA ALA A 31 10.90 13.86 1.78
C ALA A 31 10.71 13.76 3.30
N ASP A 32 11.41 12.87 3.99
CA ASP A 32 11.36 12.76 5.45
C ASP A 32 11.80 14.05 6.12
N LEU A 33 12.92 14.66 5.66
CA LEU A 33 13.39 15.93 6.15
C LEU A 33 12.42 17.10 5.88
N TYR A 34 11.71 17.05 4.74
CA TYR A 34 10.65 18.02 4.43
C TYR A 34 9.52 17.96 5.46
N PHE A 35 9.01 16.74 5.72
CA PHE A 35 7.93 16.57 6.70
C PHE A 35 8.36 16.93 8.13
N GLN A 36 9.60 16.63 8.52
CA GLN A 36 10.13 17.00 9.83
C GLN A 36 10.20 18.51 10.06
N LYS A 37 10.48 19.28 9.01
CA LYS A 37 10.61 20.75 9.07
C LYS A 37 9.31 21.49 8.84
N ASN A 38 8.29 20.83 8.30
CA ASN A 38 7.02 21.44 7.95
C ASN A 38 6.08 21.47 9.16
N GLU A 39 5.80 22.68 9.67
CA GLU A 39 4.95 22.90 10.85
C GLU A 39 3.49 22.45 10.69
N GLU A 40 3.02 22.21 9.46
CA GLU A 40 1.68 21.66 9.19
C GLU A 40 1.56 20.17 9.55
N PHE A 41 2.69 19.49 9.75
CA PHE A 41 2.75 18.07 10.09
C PHE A 41 3.33 17.85 11.48
N GLU A 42 2.93 16.75 12.10
CA GLU A 42 3.53 16.23 13.32
C GLU A 42 3.95 14.78 13.12
N LYS A 43 5.13 14.40 13.60
CA LYS A 43 5.60 13.02 13.54
C LYS A 43 4.72 12.16 14.42
N SER A 44 4.05 11.16 13.82
CA SER A 44 3.15 10.24 14.51
C SER A 44 3.90 9.04 15.07
N TRP A 45 4.66 8.36 14.20
CA TRP A 45 5.52 7.23 14.56
C TRP A 45 6.61 7.01 13.51
N SER A 46 7.60 6.17 13.80
CA SER A 46 8.61 5.72 12.82
C SER A 46 9.25 4.41 13.24
N ASN A 47 9.73 3.67 12.25
CA ASN A 47 10.60 2.51 12.40
C ASN A 47 11.72 2.57 11.32
N ASP A 48 12.47 1.48 11.15
CA ASP A 48 13.59 1.42 10.17
C ASP A 48 13.13 1.54 8.71
N ARG A 49 11.83 1.43 8.43
CA ARG A 49 11.28 1.32 7.08
C ARG A 49 10.28 2.42 6.71
N VAL A 50 9.69 3.05 7.70
CA VAL A 50 8.61 4.02 7.51
C VAL A 50 8.72 5.14 8.54
N SER A 51 8.52 6.37 8.08
CA SER A 51 8.22 7.52 8.94
C SER A 51 6.83 8.06 8.63
N ALA A 52 6.00 8.19 9.64
CA ALA A 52 4.60 8.62 9.52
C ALA A 52 4.38 10.02 10.10
N TYR A 53 3.76 10.87 9.32
CA TYR A 53 3.50 12.27 9.64
C TYR A 53 2.02 12.59 9.51
N LYS A 54 1.41 13.06 10.59
CA LYS A 54 0.00 13.45 10.61
C LYS A 54 -0.17 14.90 10.22
N CYS A 55 -0.95 15.15 9.19
CA CYS A 55 -1.35 16.50 8.82
C CYS A 55 -2.30 17.08 9.89
N LYS A 56 -1.92 18.18 10.52
CA LYS A 56 -2.70 18.83 11.60
C LYS A 56 -4.07 19.31 11.13
N LYS A 57 -4.18 19.71 9.86
CA LYS A 57 -5.42 20.25 9.27
C LYS A 57 -6.43 19.15 8.93
N THR A 58 -5.98 18.06 8.35
CA THR A 58 -6.89 16.99 7.82
C THR A 58 -6.94 15.76 8.70
N GLY A 59 -5.91 15.54 9.53
CA GLY A 59 -5.72 14.33 10.31
C GLY A 59 -5.24 13.14 9.48
N ILE A 60 -5.00 13.30 8.17
CA ILE A 60 -4.46 12.25 7.29
C ILE A 60 -2.99 12.03 7.63
N ILE A 61 -2.57 10.77 7.62
CA ILE A 61 -1.18 10.38 7.85
C ILE A 61 -0.49 10.22 6.50
N ALA A 62 0.65 10.90 6.31
CA ALA A 62 1.56 10.66 5.21
C ALA A 62 2.67 9.71 5.69
N GLU A 63 2.83 8.57 5.03
CA GLU A 63 3.84 7.56 5.33
C GLU A 63 4.96 7.62 4.30
N VAL A 64 6.14 8.03 4.72
CA VAL A 64 7.36 8.02 3.91
C VAL A 64 7.98 6.63 4.00
N ILE A 65 7.98 5.89 2.90
CA ILE A 65 8.43 4.49 2.85
C ILE A 65 9.92 4.42 2.45
N PHE A 66 10.77 3.91 3.35
CA PHE A 66 12.20 3.65 3.09
C PHE A 66 12.46 2.18 2.76
N GLY A 67 11.66 1.28 3.31
CA GLY A 67 11.88 -0.17 3.22
C GLY A 67 11.64 -0.77 1.84
N PHE A 68 11.12 0.03 0.91
CA PHE A 68 10.88 -0.39 -0.47
C PHE A 68 11.03 0.82 -1.39
N THR A 69 12.09 0.82 -2.20
CA THR A 69 12.36 1.84 -3.22
C THR A 69 12.43 1.18 -4.60
N GLY A 70 12.13 1.93 -5.63
CA GLY A 70 12.20 1.45 -7.01
C GLY A 70 11.17 2.13 -7.91
N TYR A 71 11.21 1.74 -9.18
CA TYR A 71 10.25 2.23 -10.16
C TYR A 71 8.82 1.80 -9.80
N PHE A 72 7.86 2.57 -10.27
CA PHE A 72 6.45 2.39 -9.90
C PHE A 72 5.89 1.00 -10.25
N GLU A 73 6.38 0.37 -11.32
CA GLU A 73 5.99 -0.99 -11.70
C GLU A 73 6.31 -1.99 -10.59
N ASN A 74 7.50 -1.87 -10.00
CA ASN A 74 7.93 -2.73 -8.90
C ASN A 74 7.09 -2.48 -7.65
N VAL A 75 6.78 -1.21 -7.36
CA VAL A 75 5.91 -0.83 -6.23
C VAL A 75 4.52 -1.43 -6.42
N VAL A 76 3.89 -1.23 -7.57
CA VAL A 76 2.53 -1.72 -7.85
C VAL A 76 2.47 -3.24 -7.87
N SER A 77 3.47 -3.91 -8.45
CA SER A 77 3.52 -5.39 -8.47
C SER A 77 3.72 -6.00 -7.08
N SER A 78 4.28 -5.24 -6.13
CA SER A 78 4.46 -5.72 -4.75
C SER A 78 3.16 -5.77 -3.93
N PHE A 79 2.10 -5.09 -4.38
CA PHE A 79 0.82 -5.11 -3.68
C PHE A 79 0.05 -6.42 -3.92
N ASP A 80 -0.62 -6.87 -2.88
CA ASP A 80 -1.30 -8.17 -2.87
C ASP A 80 -2.64 -8.17 -3.62
N PHE A 81 -3.47 -7.13 -3.44
CA PHE A 81 -4.80 -7.10 -4.03
C PHE A 81 -4.87 -6.12 -5.21
N THR A 82 -5.57 -6.52 -6.26
CA THR A 82 -5.77 -5.68 -7.45
C THR A 82 -6.36 -4.31 -7.13
N ILE A 83 -7.19 -4.19 -6.08
CA ILE A 83 -7.79 -2.93 -5.61
C ILE A 83 -6.81 -2.01 -4.85
N THR A 84 -5.59 -2.47 -4.59
CA THR A 84 -4.50 -1.66 -4.03
C THR A 84 -3.42 -1.36 -5.06
N LYS A 85 -3.47 -1.99 -6.23
CA LYS A 85 -2.51 -1.80 -7.32
C LYS A 85 -2.84 -0.55 -8.13
N ALA A 86 -2.60 0.60 -7.51
CA ALA A 86 -2.77 1.91 -8.13
C ALA A 86 -1.69 2.88 -7.65
N VAL A 87 -1.30 3.80 -8.53
CA VAL A 87 -0.28 4.81 -8.29
C VAL A 87 -0.68 6.15 -8.91
N TYR A 88 -0.35 7.23 -8.22
CA TYR A 88 -0.39 8.58 -8.71
C TYR A 88 1.01 9.16 -8.62
N ARG A 89 1.57 9.58 -9.75
CA ARG A 89 2.95 10.05 -9.84
C ARG A 89 3.08 11.20 -10.83
N LYS A 90 4.23 11.83 -10.80
CA LYS A 90 4.68 12.74 -11.84
C LYS A 90 5.50 11.92 -12.85
N ASN A 91 5.17 12.02 -14.14
CA ASN A 91 5.89 11.31 -15.19
C ASN A 91 7.17 12.07 -15.61
N GLU A 92 7.92 11.51 -16.55
CA GLU A 92 9.18 12.10 -17.05
C GLU A 92 8.98 13.46 -17.73
N THR A 93 7.81 13.74 -18.27
CA THR A 93 7.47 15.04 -18.88
C THR A 93 7.05 16.08 -17.85
N GLY A 94 6.94 15.68 -16.58
CA GLY A 94 6.53 16.55 -15.49
C GLY A 94 5.02 16.66 -15.29
N GLU A 95 4.24 15.86 -16.00
CA GLU A 95 2.78 15.79 -15.87
C GLU A 95 2.38 14.74 -14.82
N TYR A 96 1.26 14.99 -14.14
CA TYR A 96 0.72 14.02 -13.20
C TYR A 96 -0.16 12.99 -13.91
N GLU A 97 0.05 11.73 -13.57
CA GLU A 97 -0.73 10.61 -14.11
C GLU A 97 -1.19 9.66 -13.02
N PHE A 98 -2.35 9.06 -13.25
CA PHE A 98 -2.89 7.97 -12.44
C PHE A 98 -2.83 6.68 -13.25
N LEU A 99 -2.19 5.67 -12.69
CA LEU A 99 -2.07 4.34 -13.27
C LEU A 99 -2.63 3.32 -12.29
N ALA A 100 -3.37 2.35 -12.78
CA ALA A 100 -3.94 1.31 -11.96
C ALA A 100 -3.96 -0.02 -12.71
N HIS A 101 -4.04 -1.13 -11.94
CA HIS A 101 -4.27 -2.45 -12.51
C HIS A 101 -5.51 -2.43 -13.43
N GLU A 102 -5.47 -3.15 -14.55
CA GLU A 102 -6.55 -3.16 -15.56
C GLU A 102 -7.94 -3.45 -15.00
N ARG A 103 -8.02 -4.31 -13.97
CA ARG A 103 -9.27 -4.68 -13.29
C ARG A 103 -9.50 -3.96 -11.97
N PHE A 104 -8.73 -2.90 -11.67
CA PHE A 104 -8.86 -2.13 -10.43
C PHE A 104 -10.30 -1.66 -10.19
N PHE A 105 -10.86 -0.94 -11.13
CA PHE A 105 -12.22 -0.39 -10.99
C PHE A 105 -13.30 -1.48 -11.00
N GLU A 106 -13.16 -2.52 -11.81
CA GLU A 106 -14.09 -3.66 -11.82
C GLU A 106 -14.15 -4.32 -10.43
N HIS A 107 -12.99 -4.64 -9.86
CA HIS A 107 -12.93 -5.30 -8.57
C HIS A 107 -13.33 -4.38 -7.41
N LEU A 108 -13.01 -3.08 -7.52
CA LEU A 108 -13.42 -2.07 -6.55
C LEU A 108 -14.94 -1.95 -6.46
N MET A 109 -15.60 -1.79 -7.61
CA MET A 109 -17.05 -1.62 -7.70
C MET A 109 -17.83 -2.87 -7.30
N ASN A 110 -17.30 -4.04 -7.63
CA ASN A 110 -17.90 -5.33 -7.27
C ASN A 110 -17.49 -5.83 -5.88
N LYS A 111 -16.76 -5.02 -5.10
CA LYS A 111 -16.27 -5.39 -3.76
C LYS A 111 -15.52 -6.73 -3.74
N LYS A 112 -14.67 -6.97 -4.74
CA LYS A 112 -13.87 -8.20 -4.87
C LYS A 112 -12.43 -8.00 -4.42
N LEU A 113 -11.93 -8.92 -3.59
CA LEU A 113 -10.50 -9.08 -3.33
C LEU A 113 -9.93 -10.15 -4.26
N VAL A 114 -9.09 -9.73 -5.17
CA VAL A 114 -8.44 -10.63 -6.13
C VAL A 114 -6.93 -10.46 -6.01
N ILE A 115 -6.24 -11.60 -5.93
CA ILE A 115 -4.78 -11.71 -5.97
C ILE A 115 -4.42 -12.28 -7.33
N ASP A 116 -3.76 -11.50 -8.15
CA ASP A 116 -3.35 -11.89 -9.51
C ASP A 116 -1.91 -12.38 -9.59
N ASP A 117 -1.05 -11.84 -8.75
CA ASP A 117 0.38 -12.11 -8.67
C ASP A 117 0.80 -12.97 -7.48
N GLN A 118 2.11 -13.08 -7.27
CA GLN A 118 2.70 -13.73 -6.11
C GLN A 118 2.42 -12.92 -4.83
N ILE A 119 2.23 -13.66 -3.74
CA ILE A 119 2.11 -13.07 -2.41
C ILE A 119 3.50 -12.97 -1.80
N LEU A 120 4.01 -11.75 -1.64
CA LEU A 120 5.31 -11.51 -1.04
C LEU A 120 5.30 -11.65 0.49
N PHE A 121 4.19 -11.31 1.13
CA PHE A 121 4.02 -11.29 2.59
C PHE A 121 2.76 -12.06 3.00
N PRO A 122 2.81 -13.42 3.04
CA PRO A 122 1.64 -14.27 3.22
C PRO A 122 0.80 -13.95 4.47
N LEU A 123 1.45 -13.78 5.63
CA LEU A 123 0.75 -13.49 6.88
C LEU A 123 0.09 -12.11 6.87
N SER A 124 0.81 -11.10 6.37
CA SER A 124 0.27 -9.74 6.20
C SER A 124 -0.92 -9.72 5.24
N THR A 125 -0.83 -10.44 4.10
CA THR A 125 -1.92 -10.55 3.13
C THR A 125 -3.12 -11.25 3.74
N PHE A 126 -2.89 -12.31 4.50
CA PHE A 126 -3.96 -13.02 5.23
C PHE A 126 -4.67 -12.07 6.20
N ASN A 127 -3.94 -11.35 7.06
CA ASN A 127 -4.51 -10.39 8.01
C ASN A 127 -5.26 -9.26 7.30
N ARG A 128 -4.68 -8.70 6.23
CA ARG A 128 -5.34 -7.69 5.41
C ARG A 128 -6.64 -8.17 4.79
N SER A 129 -6.73 -9.45 4.41
CA SER A 129 -7.97 -10.01 3.87
C SER A 129 -9.15 -9.90 4.84
N PHE A 130 -8.92 -10.09 6.15
CA PHE A 130 -9.96 -9.90 7.17
C PHE A 130 -10.33 -8.41 7.33
N ARG A 131 -9.36 -7.50 7.29
CA ARG A 131 -9.62 -6.06 7.33
C ARG A 131 -10.49 -5.63 6.15
N TYR A 132 -10.16 -6.06 4.93
CA TYR A 132 -10.97 -5.77 3.74
C TYR A 132 -12.35 -6.44 3.78
N LYS A 133 -12.47 -7.64 4.36
CA LYS A 133 -13.77 -8.26 4.62
C LYS A 133 -14.64 -7.37 5.53
N GLY A 134 -14.05 -6.74 6.53
CA GLY A 134 -14.72 -5.74 7.38
C GLY A 134 -15.23 -4.52 6.60
N TYR A 135 -14.61 -4.17 5.48
CA TYR A 135 -15.06 -3.12 4.57
C TYR A 135 -16.06 -3.63 3.50
N GLY A 136 -16.51 -4.88 3.60
CA GLY A 136 -17.50 -5.48 2.71
C GLY A 136 -16.91 -6.13 1.45
N TYR A 137 -15.58 -6.29 1.36
CA TYR A 137 -14.94 -6.97 0.24
C TYR A 137 -14.92 -8.50 0.44
N GLY A 138 -15.14 -9.24 -0.65
CA GLY A 138 -15.10 -10.70 -0.66
C GLY A 138 -13.90 -11.26 -1.40
N LEU A 139 -13.16 -12.19 -0.78
CA LEU A 139 -12.13 -12.98 -1.46
C LEU A 139 -12.78 -13.97 -2.43
N CYS A 140 -12.32 -14.01 -3.67
CA CYS A 140 -12.67 -15.08 -4.59
C CYS A 140 -12.02 -16.42 -4.20
N GLY A 141 -12.53 -17.54 -4.70
CA GLY A 141 -12.04 -18.89 -4.38
C GLY A 141 -10.55 -19.04 -4.67
N GLU A 142 -10.12 -18.66 -5.87
CA GLU A 142 -8.72 -18.71 -6.31
C GLU A 142 -7.79 -17.92 -5.38
N SER A 143 -8.18 -16.71 -4.98
CA SER A 143 -7.37 -15.90 -4.06
C SER A 143 -7.27 -16.49 -2.66
N LYS A 144 -8.29 -17.20 -2.20
CA LYS A 144 -8.23 -17.96 -0.94
C LYS A 144 -7.21 -19.10 -1.02
N GLU A 145 -7.23 -19.83 -2.12
CA GLU A 145 -6.27 -20.93 -2.36
C GLU A 145 -4.84 -20.40 -2.44
N LYS A 146 -4.60 -19.28 -3.15
CA LYS A 146 -3.29 -18.63 -3.19
C LYS A 146 -2.78 -18.24 -1.79
N ILE A 147 -3.62 -17.67 -0.93
CA ILE A 147 -3.25 -17.32 0.45
C ILE A 147 -2.88 -18.57 1.23
N VAL A 148 -3.69 -19.63 1.18
CA VAL A 148 -3.43 -20.89 1.90
C VAL A 148 -2.11 -21.51 1.46
N GLN A 149 -1.88 -21.63 0.15
CA GLN A 149 -0.63 -22.16 -0.41
C GLN A 149 0.60 -21.35 0.00
N SER A 150 0.49 -20.00 -0.04
CA SER A 150 1.57 -19.11 0.37
C SER A 150 1.90 -19.23 1.86
N LEU A 151 0.89 -19.36 2.73
CA LEU A 151 1.09 -19.58 4.17
C LEU A 151 1.76 -20.94 4.45
N GLN A 152 1.37 -21.99 3.75
CA GLN A 152 2.00 -23.31 3.85
C GLN A 152 3.47 -23.25 3.42
N GLY A 153 3.77 -22.58 2.31
CA GLY A 153 5.13 -22.36 1.83
C GLY A 153 5.99 -21.57 2.83
N ALA A 154 5.46 -20.47 3.37
CA ALA A 154 6.16 -19.64 4.36
C ALA A 154 6.45 -20.41 5.67
N ALA A 155 5.52 -21.22 6.14
CA ALA A 155 5.71 -22.06 7.34
C ALA A 155 6.83 -23.08 7.15
N LEU A 156 6.93 -23.70 5.96
CA LEU A 156 7.97 -24.68 5.64
C LEU A 156 9.38 -24.07 5.52
N THR A 157 9.45 -22.82 5.05
CA THR A 157 10.74 -22.15 4.82
C THR A 157 11.22 -21.33 6.03
N GLY A 158 10.40 -21.20 7.07
CA GLY A 158 10.70 -20.33 8.23
C GLY A 158 10.76 -18.85 7.85
N GLN A 159 10.16 -18.47 6.72
CA GLN A 159 10.18 -17.11 6.20
C GLN A 159 9.34 -16.19 7.09
N ASN A 160 10.02 -15.25 7.77
CA ASN A 160 9.33 -14.25 8.58
C ASN A 160 8.68 -13.21 7.66
N ASP A 161 7.39 -12.97 7.87
CA ASP A 161 6.67 -11.85 7.26
C ASP A 161 7.16 -10.54 7.86
N PHE A 162 7.84 -9.74 7.04
CA PHE A 162 8.18 -8.39 7.43
C PHE A 162 7.01 -7.47 7.07
N TYR A 163 6.31 -7.05 8.10
CA TYR A 163 5.16 -6.16 7.96
C TYR A 163 5.61 -4.70 7.75
N PHE A 164 5.03 -4.04 6.76
CA PHE A 164 5.19 -2.60 6.53
C PHE A 164 3.95 -1.87 7.07
N GLY A 165 4.09 -1.22 8.21
CA GLY A 165 3.03 -0.40 8.80
C GLY A 165 2.41 -1.00 10.07
N HIS A 166 1.68 -0.17 10.79
CA HIS A 166 0.85 -0.58 11.92
C HIS A 166 -0.55 -1.00 11.46
N ASP A 167 -1.02 -2.15 11.96
CA ASP A 167 -2.42 -2.57 11.85
C ASP A 167 -3.35 -1.68 12.68
#